data_517e5052d10d2d4ddba00a2d109e97c7
#
_entry.id   517e5052d10d2d4ddba00a2d109e97c7
#
_cell.length_a   1.000
_cell.length_b   1.000
_cell.length_c   1.000
_cell.angle_alpha   90.00
_cell.angle_beta   90.00
_cell.angle_gamma   90.00
#
_symmetry.space_group_name_H-M   'P 1'
#
loop_
_entity.id
_entity.type
_entity.pdbx_description
1 polymer ?
#
loop_
_entity_poly.entity_id
_entity_poly.type
_entity_poly.pdbx_seq_one_letter_code
_entity_poly.pdbx_strand_id
1 'polypeptide(L)'
;MIRVTVWNEFVHEKTEERVKQIYPNGIHEQIKNFLKDDFEVRTATLDDEECGLTKEVIDNTDVLIWWGHAKHDSVPDEVVERVYKAVITGMGLIVLHSGHHSKIFTKLTGMPCNLCWRENGDKERIWVVNPSHPIAKGLGPNFELEHEEMYGEPFGIPEPDETLFLGWYEGGECFRSGVTYRRGYGKIFYFQPGHESYPTYHNKDVQTVIKNAIEWANPSYRNDDILIGPHVKMISEN
;
A
#
# COMPACT_ATOMS: atom_id res chain seq x y z
N MET A 1 -16.49 -5.03 11.68
CA MET A 1 -15.64 -5.52 10.57
C MET A 1 -14.71 -4.37 10.17
N ILE A 2 -13.44 -4.63 9.81
CA ILE A 2 -12.53 -3.57 9.37
C ILE A 2 -13.03 -3.03 8.03
N ARG A 3 -13.12 -1.71 7.90
CA ARG A 3 -13.58 -1.02 6.68
C ARG A 3 -12.37 -0.70 5.80
N VAL A 4 -12.33 -1.30 4.64
CA VAL A 4 -11.21 -1.20 3.69
C VAL A 4 -11.67 -0.46 2.44
N THR A 5 -10.94 0.56 2.04
CA THR A 5 -11.09 1.17 0.71
C THR A 5 -9.92 0.72 -0.17
N VAL A 6 -10.21 0.13 -1.32
CA VAL A 6 -9.21 -0.25 -2.33
C VAL A 6 -9.25 0.79 -3.44
N TRP A 7 -8.23 1.63 -3.49
CA TRP A 7 -8.06 2.65 -4.51
C TRP A 7 -7.16 2.16 -5.63
N ASN A 8 -7.58 2.38 -6.87
CA ASN A 8 -6.84 2.05 -8.08
C ASN A 8 -6.92 3.22 -9.08
N GLU A 9 -5.81 3.60 -9.70
CA GLU A 9 -5.84 4.59 -10.77
C GLU A 9 -6.65 4.15 -11.99
N PHE A 10 -6.81 2.84 -12.21
CA PHE A 10 -7.68 2.21 -13.20
C PHE A 10 -7.47 2.75 -14.63
N VAL A 11 -6.24 2.80 -15.11
CA VAL A 11 -5.89 3.30 -16.44
C VAL A 11 -5.56 2.15 -17.39
N HIS A 12 -4.59 1.30 -17.04
CA HIS A 12 -4.10 0.25 -17.92
C HIS A 12 -5.16 -0.82 -18.22
N GLU A 13 -6.00 -1.15 -17.25
CA GLU A 13 -7.10 -2.09 -17.43
C GLU A 13 -8.16 -1.61 -18.44
N LYS A 14 -8.22 -0.29 -18.72
CA LYS A 14 -9.10 0.28 -19.75
C LYS A 14 -8.42 0.44 -21.10
N THR A 15 -7.09 0.54 -21.13
CA THR A 15 -6.34 0.92 -22.34
C THR A 15 -5.53 -0.23 -22.92
N GLU A 16 -5.20 -1.26 -22.12
CA GLU A 16 -4.33 -2.36 -22.53
C GLU A 16 -5.05 -3.70 -22.47
N GLU A 17 -5.18 -4.34 -23.63
CA GLU A 17 -5.90 -5.60 -23.74
C GLU A 17 -5.30 -6.73 -22.88
N ARG A 18 -3.98 -6.79 -22.78
CA ARG A 18 -3.28 -7.76 -21.91
C ARG A 18 -3.68 -7.61 -20.45
N VAL A 19 -3.70 -6.38 -19.95
CA VAL A 19 -4.08 -6.08 -18.56
C VAL A 19 -5.53 -6.41 -18.32
N LYS A 20 -6.41 -6.04 -19.26
CA LYS A 20 -7.84 -6.35 -19.21
C LYS A 20 -8.12 -7.86 -19.19
N GLN A 21 -7.32 -8.68 -19.86
CA GLN A 21 -7.46 -10.14 -19.82
C GLN A 21 -7.11 -10.70 -18.43
N ILE A 22 -6.16 -10.11 -17.72
CA ILE A 22 -5.75 -10.54 -16.38
C ILE A 22 -6.72 -10.00 -15.31
N TYR A 23 -7.10 -8.72 -15.44
CA TYR A 23 -7.96 -8.00 -14.50
C TYR A 23 -9.18 -7.37 -15.20
N PRO A 24 -10.14 -8.17 -15.67
CA PRO A 24 -11.24 -7.69 -16.53
C PRO A 24 -12.13 -6.64 -15.88
N ASN A 25 -12.18 -6.62 -14.55
CA ASN A 25 -12.95 -5.64 -13.78
C ASN A 25 -12.02 -4.67 -12.99
N GLY A 26 -10.73 -4.71 -13.28
CA GLY A 26 -9.72 -3.91 -12.59
C GLY A 26 -9.07 -4.59 -11.38
N ILE A 27 -7.86 -4.15 -11.07
CA ILE A 27 -7.08 -4.64 -9.92
C ILE A 27 -7.85 -4.44 -8.61
N HIS A 28 -8.53 -3.31 -8.43
CA HIS A 28 -9.34 -3.01 -7.25
C HIS A 28 -10.44 -4.04 -7.00
N GLU A 29 -11.14 -4.48 -8.04
CA GLU A 29 -12.17 -5.51 -7.91
C GLU A 29 -11.55 -6.90 -7.67
N GLN A 30 -10.38 -7.20 -8.25
CA GLN A 30 -9.65 -8.42 -7.93
C GLN A 30 -9.23 -8.46 -6.45
N ILE A 31 -8.71 -7.34 -5.92
CA ILE A 31 -8.33 -7.23 -4.51
C ILE A 31 -9.58 -7.37 -3.63
N LYS A 32 -10.67 -6.67 -3.93
CA LYS A 32 -11.94 -6.79 -3.21
C LYS A 32 -12.45 -8.23 -3.20
N ASN A 33 -12.34 -8.97 -4.31
CA ASN A 33 -12.86 -10.32 -4.42
C ASN A 33 -12.26 -11.29 -3.39
N PHE A 34 -10.98 -11.18 -3.07
CA PHE A 34 -10.37 -12.04 -2.05
C PHE A 34 -10.46 -11.47 -0.62
N LEU A 35 -10.91 -10.22 -0.45
CA LEU A 35 -11.05 -9.57 0.85
C LEU A 35 -12.48 -9.56 1.40
N LYS A 36 -13.51 -9.60 0.55
CA LYS A 36 -14.91 -9.32 0.88
C LYS A 36 -15.53 -10.25 1.93
N ASP A 37 -14.99 -11.45 2.10
CA ASP A 37 -15.50 -12.40 3.08
C ASP A 37 -14.97 -12.12 4.50
N ASP A 38 -13.82 -11.42 4.60
CA ASP A 38 -13.13 -11.12 5.85
C ASP A 38 -13.30 -9.65 6.30
N PHE A 39 -13.55 -8.73 5.33
CA PHE A 39 -13.56 -7.28 5.55
C PHE A 39 -14.77 -6.62 4.88
N GLU A 40 -15.13 -5.41 5.36
CA GLU A 40 -16.07 -4.54 4.67
C GLU A 40 -15.33 -3.73 3.61
N VAL A 41 -15.45 -4.12 2.34
CA VAL A 41 -14.61 -3.59 1.25
C VAL A 41 -15.38 -2.68 0.31
N ARG A 42 -14.88 -1.47 0.14
CA ARG A 42 -15.27 -0.51 -0.89
C ARG A 42 -14.15 -0.38 -1.91
N THR A 43 -14.48 -0.13 -3.17
CA THR A 43 -13.53 0.25 -4.23
C THR A 43 -13.69 1.73 -4.58
N ALA A 44 -12.61 2.35 -5.03
CA ALA A 44 -12.56 3.72 -5.53
C ALA A 44 -11.49 3.83 -6.63
N THR A 45 -11.71 4.73 -7.59
CA THR A 45 -10.83 4.89 -8.74
C THR A 45 -10.55 6.37 -9.03
N LEU A 46 -9.57 6.62 -9.90
CA LEU A 46 -9.24 7.97 -10.36
C LEU A 46 -10.41 8.63 -11.13
N ASP A 47 -11.31 7.83 -11.73
CA ASP A 47 -12.44 8.33 -12.52
C ASP A 47 -13.62 8.82 -11.65
N ASP A 48 -13.65 8.44 -10.37
CA ASP A 48 -14.73 8.83 -9.47
C ASP A 48 -14.59 10.30 -9.03
N GLU A 49 -15.68 10.89 -8.56
CA GLU A 49 -15.67 12.23 -7.97
C GLU A 49 -14.65 12.31 -6.83
N GLU A 50 -13.82 13.35 -6.82
CA GLU A 50 -12.69 13.48 -5.90
C GLU A 50 -11.82 12.21 -5.86
N CYS A 51 -11.65 11.52 -7.00
CA CYS A 51 -10.97 10.24 -7.11
C CYS A 51 -11.57 9.15 -6.20
N GLY A 52 -12.87 9.23 -5.89
CA GLY A 52 -13.54 8.33 -4.97
C GLY A 52 -13.08 8.41 -3.51
N LEU A 53 -12.26 9.42 -3.17
CA LEU A 53 -11.66 9.61 -1.84
C LEU A 53 -12.25 10.87 -1.16
N THR A 54 -13.57 11.03 -1.24
CA THR A 54 -14.29 12.12 -0.58
C THR A 54 -14.08 12.08 0.93
N LYS A 55 -14.39 13.20 1.62
CA LYS A 55 -14.30 13.22 3.08
C LYS A 55 -15.11 12.11 3.73
N GLU A 56 -16.32 11.85 3.23
CA GLU A 56 -17.18 10.79 3.74
C GLU A 56 -16.55 9.40 3.59
N VAL A 57 -15.94 9.11 2.42
CA VAL A 57 -15.25 7.84 2.18
C VAL A 57 -14.08 7.67 3.14
N ILE A 58 -13.25 8.71 3.30
CA ILE A 58 -12.07 8.66 4.16
C ILE A 58 -12.45 8.54 5.64
N ASP A 59 -13.49 9.22 6.09
CA ASP A 59 -14.00 9.11 7.48
C ASP A 59 -14.51 7.68 7.78
N ASN A 60 -15.00 6.98 6.76
CA ASN A 60 -15.50 5.60 6.84
C ASN A 60 -14.49 4.54 6.37
N THR A 61 -13.19 4.87 6.32
CA THR A 61 -12.11 3.96 5.96
C THR A 61 -11.17 3.74 7.14
N ASP A 62 -10.98 2.50 7.56
CA ASP A 62 -10.01 2.14 8.61
C ASP A 62 -8.62 1.89 8.00
N VAL A 63 -8.58 1.24 6.81
CA VAL A 63 -7.35 0.97 6.05
C VAL A 63 -7.58 1.29 4.58
N LEU A 64 -6.72 2.13 4.02
CA LEU A 64 -6.68 2.44 2.60
C LEU A 64 -5.60 1.61 1.90
N ILE A 65 -5.98 0.88 0.85
CA ILE A 65 -5.04 0.23 -0.08
C ILE A 65 -4.90 1.14 -1.30
N TRP A 66 -3.68 1.48 -1.65
CA TRP A 66 -3.35 2.38 -2.75
C TRP A 66 -2.57 1.65 -3.83
N TRP A 67 -3.16 1.54 -5.01
CA TRP A 67 -2.49 1.07 -6.21
C TRP A 67 -2.48 2.17 -7.29
N GLY A 68 -1.32 2.50 -7.84
CA GLY A 68 -1.18 3.46 -8.93
C GLY A 68 0.13 3.24 -9.67
N HIS A 69 0.18 3.55 -10.97
CA HIS A 69 1.34 3.30 -11.81
C HIS A 69 1.73 4.51 -12.68
N ALA A 70 0.83 5.01 -13.52
CA ALA A 70 1.16 5.99 -14.56
C ALA A 70 0.61 7.40 -14.30
N LYS A 71 -0.39 7.55 -13.43
CA LYS A 71 -1.15 8.81 -13.26
C LYS A 71 -1.06 9.39 -11.86
N HIS A 72 0.06 9.19 -11.18
CA HIS A 72 0.30 9.73 -9.82
C HIS A 72 0.00 11.23 -9.72
N ASP A 73 0.40 12.02 -10.74
CA ASP A 73 0.19 13.47 -10.77
C ASP A 73 -1.26 13.88 -10.99
N SER A 74 -2.12 12.97 -11.46
CA SER A 74 -3.53 13.25 -11.72
C SER A 74 -4.39 13.32 -10.45
N VAL A 75 -3.87 12.83 -9.32
CA VAL A 75 -4.57 12.95 -8.03
C VAL A 75 -4.43 14.39 -7.52
N PRO A 76 -5.55 15.12 -7.29
CA PRO A 76 -5.52 16.49 -6.80
C PRO A 76 -4.84 16.60 -5.44
N ASP A 77 -4.12 17.70 -5.21
CA ASP A 77 -3.37 17.89 -3.97
C ASP A 77 -4.30 17.96 -2.74
N GLU A 78 -5.51 18.45 -2.87
CA GLU A 78 -6.53 18.46 -1.81
C GLU A 78 -6.96 17.05 -1.39
N VAL A 79 -7.03 16.10 -2.35
CA VAL A 79 -7.29 14.68 -2.04
C VAL A 79 -6.10 14.08 -1.32
N VAL A 80 -4.88 14.38 -1.78
CA VAL A 80 -3.64 13.95 -1.12
C VAL A 80 -3.57 14.47 0.32
N GLU A 81 -3.89 15.77 0.55
CA GLU A 81 -3.91 16.35 1.90
C GLU A 81 -4.93 15.68 2.82
N ARG A 82 -6.11 15.36 2.29
CA ARG A 82 -7.16 14.64 3.03
C ARG A 82 -6.67 13.25 3.47
N VAL A 83 -6.09 12.49 2.53
CA VAL A 83 -5.54 11.16 2.83
C VAL A 83 -4.36 11.28 3.80
N TYR A 84 -3.46 12.25 3.59
CA TYR A 84 -2.35 12.51 4.50
C TYR A 84 -2.83 12.76 5.92
N LYS A 85 -3.80 13.69 6.10
CA LYS A 85 -4.38 13.98 7.42
C LYS A 85 -4.98 12.73 8.04
N ALA A 86 -5.72 11.94 7.28
CA ALA A 86 -6.32 10.71 7.76
C ALA A 86 -5.27 9.70 8.24
N VAL A 87 -4.16 9.54 7.49
CA VAL A 87 -3.07 8.64 7.88
C VAL A 87 -2.40 9.12 9.17
N ILE A 88 -1.99 10.39 9.25
CA ILE A 88 -1.29 10.88 10.45
C ILE A 88 -2.20 10.91 11.69
N THR A 89 -3.51 10.91 11.53
CA THR A 89 -4.49 10.79 12.63
C THR A 89 -4.92 9.35 12.92
N GLY A 90 -4.38 8.35 12.21
CA GLY A 90 -4.48 6.94 12.59
C GLY A 90 -4.98 5.98 11.52
N MET A 91 -5.49 6.44 10.37
CA MET A 91 -5.87 5.53 9.28
C MET A 91 -4.65 4.72 8.80
N GLY A 92 -4.85 3.40 8.60
CA GLY A 92 -3.82 2.55 7.99
C GLY A 92 -3.68 2.82 6.49
N LEU A 93 -2.46 2.68 5.96
CA LEU A 93 -2.19 2.81 4.53
C LEU A 93 -1.35 1.63 4.04
N ILE A 94 -1.80 0.96 3.00
CA ILE A 94 -1.05 -0.06 2.28
C ILE A 94 -0.79 0.47 0.88
N VAL A 95 0.48 0.62 0.52
CA VAL A 95 0.91 1.12 -0.79
C VAL A 95 1.47 -0.04 -1.59
N LEU A 96 0.92 -0.28 -2.75
CA LEU A 96 1.25 -1.42 -3.60
C LEU A 96 2.05 -0.96 -4.83
N HIS A 97 3.02 -1.75 -5.19
CA HIS A 97 3.79 -1.67 -6.44
C HIS A 97 4.32 -0.25 -6.74
N SER A 98 4.05 0.29 -7.93
CA SER A 98 4.45 1.63 -8.35
C SER A 98 3.83 2.77 -7.52
N GLY A 99 2.93 2.45 -6.60
CA GLY A 99 2.41 3.41 -5.61
C GLY A 99 3.50 4.11 -4.79
N HIS A 100 4.75 3.61 -4.82
CA HIS A 100 5.89 4.30 -4.21
C HIS A 100 6.13 5.71 -4.78
N HIS A 101 5.77 5.97 -6.05
CA HIS A 101 5.83 7.30 -6.67
C HIS A 101 4.58 8.16 -6.42
N SER A 102 3.54 7.63 -5.75
CA SER A 102 2.34 8.40 -5.46
C SER A 102 2.65 9.63 -4.60
N LYS A 103 1.94 10.74 -4.87
CA LYS A 103 2.05 11.97 -4.07
C LYS A 103 1.86 11.70 -2.58
N ILE A 104 0.97 10.77 -2.22
CA ILE A 104 0.73 10.44 -0.80
C ILE A 104 1.92 9.74 -0.16
N PHE A 105 2.53 8.74 -0.84
CA PHE A 105 3.66 8.02 -0.26
C PHE A 105 4.92 8.88 -0.19
N THR A 106 5.23 9.64 -1.25
CA THR A 106 6.36 10.59 -1.25
C THR A 106 6.21 11.68 -0.19
N LYS A 107 4.98 12.17 0.04
CA LYS A 107 4.68 13.13 1.11
C LYS A 107 4.89 12.53 2.50
N LEU A 108 4.44 11.30 2.74
CA LEU A 108 4.56 10.63 4.04
C LEU A 108 6.00 10.20 4.35
N THR A 109 6.79 9.87 3.33
CA THR A 109 8.20 9.50 3.49
C THR A 109 9.14 10.70 3.48
N GLY A 110 8.76 11.80 2.82
CA GLY A 110 9.62 12.97 2.61
C GLY A 110 10.75 12.72 1.61
N MET A 111 10.64 11.68 0.78
CA MET A 111 11.66 11.25 -0.19
C MET A 111 11.02 11.02 -1.57
N PRO A 112 11.77 11.13 -2.69
CA PRO A 112 11.26 10.91 -4.05
C PRO A 112 10.94 9.44 -4.34
N CYS A 113 11.39 8.51 -3.51
CA CYS A 113 11.12 7.06 -3.60
C CYS A 113 11.55 6.43 -4.94
N ASN A 114 12.59 6.96 -5.59
CA ASN A 114 13.15 6.40 -6.82
C ASN A 114 13.82 5.04 -6.57
N LEU A 115 13.87 4.23 -7.61
CA LEU A 115 14.48 2.91 -7.61
C LEU A 115 15.00 2.54 -9.00
N CYS A 116 15.70 1.41 -9.13
CA CYS A 116 16.02 0.80 -10.41
C CYS A 116 14.91 -0.17 -10.80
N TRP A 117 14.59 -0.26 -12.09
CA TRP A 117 13.52 -1.14 -12.56
C TRP A 117 13.83 -1.74 -13.93
N ARG A 118 13.21 -2.88 -14.23
CA ARG A 118 13.22 -3.55 -15.54
C ARG A 118 11.92 -4.35 -15.70
N GLU A 119 11.23 -4.13 -16.81
CA GLU A 119 10.00 -4.87 -17.11
C GLU A 119 10.24 -5.87 -18.24
N ASN A 120 10.62 -7.08 -17.91
CA ASN A 120 10.75 -8.22 -18.84
C ASN A 120 10.20 -9.53 -18.27
N GLY A 121 9.43 -9.44 -17.17
CA GLY A 121 8.77 -10.58 -16.58
C GLY A 121 9.70 -11.52 -15.83
N ASP A 122 10.60 -10.94 -15.05
CA ASP A 122 11.54 -11.71 -14.23
C ASP A 122 10.80 -12.57 -13.20
N LYS A 123 11.36 -13.74 -12.93
CA LYS A 123 10.98 -14.50 -11.76
C LYS A 123 11.48 -13.78 -10.51
N GLU A 124 10.60 -13.62 -9.52
CA GLU A 124 10.93 -13.05 -8.23
C GLU A 124 10.79 -14.11 -7.12
N ARG A 125 11.80 -14.21 -6.25
CA ARG A 125 11.71 -14.91 -4.97
C ARG A 125 11.68 -13.89 -3.84
N ILE A 126 10.63 -13.93 -3.04
CA ILE A 126 10.42 -13.02 -1.91
C ILE A 126 10.76 -13.76 -0.61
N TRP A 127 11.83 -13.33 0.04
CA TRP A 127 12.28 -13.86 1.32
C TRP A 127 11.54 -13.18 2.47
N VAL A 128 11.04 -13.98 3.42
CA VAL A 128 10.45 -13.50 4.66
C VAL A 128 11.57 -13.30 5.67
N VAL A 129 12.04 -12.05 5.82
CA VAL A 129 13.22 -11.76 6.66
C VAL A 129 12.84 -11.35 8.09
N ASN A 130 11.56 -11.01 8.33
CA ASN A 130 11.01 -10.84 9.68
C ASN A 130 9.80 -11.76 9.90
N PRO A 131 10.01 -13.07 10.13
CA PRO A 131 8.92 -14.05 10.23
C PRO A 131 8.05 -13.92 11.49
N SER A 132 8.49 -13.14 12.48
CA SER A 132 7.71 -12.87 13.70
C SER A 132 6.73 -11.70 13.57
N HIS A 133 6.85 -10.90 12.50
CA HIS A 133 5.95 -9.78 12.28
C HIS A 133 4.54 -10.27 11.88
N PRO A 134 3.45 -9.63 12.37
CA PRO A 134 2.09 -10.04 12.06
C PRO A 134 1.77 -10.18 10.57
N ILE A 135 2.35 -9.32 9.72
CA ILE A 135 2.16 -9.38 8.25
C ILE A 135 2.71 -10.68 7.65
N ALA A 136 3.72 -11.29 8.28
CA ALA A 136 4.33 -12.54 7.82
C ALA A 136 3.59 -13.81 8.29
N LYS A 137 2.53 -13.67 9.08
CA LYS A 137 1.76 -14.80 9.64
C LYS A 137 1.24 -15.72 8.53
N GLY A 138 1.53 -17.01 8.66
CA GLY A 138 1.06 -18.06 7.75
C GLY A 138 1.89 -18.23 6.48
N LEU A 139 2.92 -17.42 6.26
CA LEU A 139 3.85 -17.57 5.15
C LEU A 139 4.98 -18.57 5.50
N GLY A 140 5.53 -19.20 4.45
CA GLY A 140 6.78 -19.96 4.54
C GLY A 140 8.01 -19.03 4.64
N PRO A 141 9.23 -19.58 4.61
CA PRO A 141 10.46 -18.78 4.65
C PRO A 141 10.65 -17.90 3.40
N ASN A 142 10.01 -18.24 2.31
CA ASN A 142 9.93 -17.48 1.07
C ASN A 142 8.72 -17.96 0.25
N PHE A 143 8.36 -17.17 -0.77
CA PHE A 143 7.44 -17.54 -1.84
C PHE A 143 7.93 -16.98 -3.17
N GLU A 144 7.37 -17.45 -4.29
CA GLU A 144 7.83 -17.08 -5.62
C GLU A 144 6.69 -16.54 -6.48
N LEU A 145 7.03 -15.57 -7.33
CA LEU A 145 6.22 -15.11 -8.45
C LEU A 145 6.95 -15.49 -9.75
N GLU A 146 6.26 -16.18 -10.65
CA GLU A 146 6.83 -16.63 -11.91
C GLU A 146 7.18 -15.47 -12.85
N HIS A 147 6.41 -14.38 -12.75
CA HIS A 147 6.63 -13.16 -13.52
C HIS A 147 6.27 -11.94 -12.69
N GLU A 148 7.20 -10.99 -12.62
CA GLU A 148 6.98 -9.68 -12.00
C GLU A 148 7.89 -8.63 -12.65
N GLU A 149 7.59 -7.35 -12.45
CA GLU A 149 8.51 -6.26 -12.78
C GLU A 149 9.64 -6.22 -11.75
N MET A 150 10.88 -6.29 -12.24
CA MET A 150 12.04 -6.20 -11.38
C MET A 150 12.21 -4.79 -10.83
N TYR A 151 12.22 -4.69 -9.50
CA TYR A 151 12.71 -3.52 -8.77
C TYR A 151 14.04 -3.84 -8.09
N GLY A 152 14.96 -2.86 -8.10
CA GLY A 152 16.29 -3.01 -7.53
C GLY A 152 16.70 -1.84 -6.65
N GLU A 153 17.56 -2.13 -5.70
CA GLU A 153 18.25 -1.10 -4.89
C GLU A 153 19.20 -0.24 -5.78
N PRO A 154 19.47 1.04 -5.40
CA PRO A 154 19.00 1.67 -4.17
C PRO A 154 17.52 2.16 -4.27
N PHE A 155 16.74 1.86 -3.25
CA PHE A 155 15.40 2.41 -3.09
C PHE A 155 15.48 3.70 -2.27
N GLY A 156 15.10 4.83 -2.89
CA GLY A 156 15.22 6.18 -2.34
C GLY A 156 14.16 6.52 -1.30
N ILE A 157 14.03 5.69 -0.28
CA ILE A 157 13.14 5.84 0.88
C ILE A 157 13.95 6.12 2.15
N PRO A 158 13.34 6.75 3.19
CA PRO A 158 13.98 6.81 4.49
C PRO A 158 14.15 5.42 5.08
N GLU A 159 15.03 5.26 6.08
CA GLU A 159 15.17 4.00 6.81
C GLU A 159 13.79 3.55 7.30
N PRO A 160 13.32 2.34 6.93
CA PRO A 160 12.04 1.83 7.40
C PRO A 160 12.09 1.46 8.88
N ASP A 161 10.93 1.50 9.54
CA ASP A 161 10.82 0.99 10.91
C ASP A 161 11.15 -0.51 10.95
N GLU A 162 10.65 -1.26 9.95
CA GLU A 162 10.97 -2.68 9.78
C GLU A 162 11.02 -3.04 8.28
N THR A 163 11.97 -3.92 7.91
CA THR A 163 11.99 -4.62 6.63
C THR A 163 11.47 -6.03 6.85
N LEU A 164 10.40 -6.40 6.14
CA LEU A 164 9.71 -7.68 6.31
C LEU A 164 10.04 -8.66 5.19
N PHE A 165 10.17 -8.14 3.97
CA PHE A 165 10.37 -8.92 2.77
C PHE A 165 11.51 -8.36 1.93
N LEU A 166 12.35 -9.29 1.40
CA LEU A 166 13.37 -8.98 0.40
C LEU A 166 13.07 -9.77 -0.87
N GLY A 167 12.88 -9.05 -1.98
CA GLY A 167 12.81 -9.61 -3.31
C GLY A 167 14.20 -9.92 -3.85
N TRP A 168 14.31 -11.03 -4.56
CA TRP A 168 15.48 -11.42 -5.32
C TRP A 168 15.04 -11.88 -6.72
N TYR A 169 15.65 -11.31 -7.75
CA TYR A 169 15.26 -11.49 -9.13
C TYR A 169 16.27 -12.33 -9.91
N GLU A 170 15.88 -12.86 -11.06
CA GLU A 170 16.72 -13.74 -11.90
C GLU A 170 18.05 -13.10 -12.30
N GLY A 171 18.09 -11.78 -12.46
CA GLY A 171 19.33 -11.03 -12.76
C GLY A 171 20.28 -10.89 -11.56
N GLY A 172 19.84 -11.29 -10.36
CA GLY A 172 20.61 -11.17 -9.12
C GLY A 172 20.32 -9.88 -8.34
N GLU A 173 19.43 -9.03 -8.83
CA GLU A 173 19.02 -7.81 -8.14
C GLU A 173 18.27 -8.16 -6.86
N CYS A 174 18.48 -7.32 -5.84
CA CYS A 174 17.77 -7.40 -4.54
C CYS A 174 16.98 -6.13 -4.31
N PHE A 175 15.86 -6.26 -3.59
CA PHE A 175 14.99 -5.13 -3.29
C PHE A 175 14.30 -5.30 -1.94
N ARG A 176 14.11 -4.21 -1.21
CA ARG A 176 13.27 -4.17 0.00
C ARG A 176 11.79 -4.21 -0.40
N SER A 177 11.30 -5.42 -0.74
CA SER A 177 9.95 -5.64 -1.30
C SER A 177 8.82 -5.39 -0.32
N GLY A 178 9.08 -5.42 1.00
CA GLY A 178 8.07 -5.15 2.02
C GLY A 178 8.65 -4.41 3.21
N VAL A 179 8.20 -3.16 3.43
CA VAL A 179 8.68 -2.31 4.51
C VAL A 179 7.55 -1.60 5.23
N THR A 180 7.76 -1.27 6.50
CA THR A 180 6.77 -0.56 7.32
C THR A 180 7.27 0.77 7.83
N TYR A 181 6.32 1.68 8.07
CA TYR A 181 6.54 2.97 8.70
C TYR A 181 5.41 3.31 9.68
N ARG A 182 5.73 4.15 10.66
CA ARG A 182 4.76 4.90 11.45
C ARG A 182 4.89 6.39 11.13
N ARG A 183 3.75 7.03 10.86
CA ARG A 183 3.69 8.48 10.63
C ARG A 183 2.51 9.06 11.40
N GLY A 184 2.81 9.94 12.38
CA GLY A 184 1.81 10.32 13.37
C GLY A 184 1.30 9.08 14.11
N TYR A 185 0.01 8.84 14.06
CA TYR A 185 -0.65 7.66 14.65
C TYR A 185 -0.88 6.53 13.63
N GLY A 186 -0.66 6.79 12.32
CA GLY A 186 -0.90 5.84 11.25
C GLY A 186 0.23 4.85 11.04
N LYS A 187 -0.16 3.68 10.57
CA LYS A 187 0.73 2.60 10.15
C LYS A 187 0.71 2.51 8.62
N ILE A 188 1.89 2.41 8.02
CA ILE A 188 2.06 2.35 6.58
C ILE A 188 2.82 1.07 6.25
N PHE A 189 2.34 0.32 5.28
CA PHE A 189 3.04 -0.81 4.69
C PHE A 189 3.19 -0.58 3.19
N TYR A 190 4.42 -0.63 2.70
CA TYR A 190 4.72 -0.70 1.28
C TYR A 190 5.01 -2.13 0.89
N PHE A 191 4.44 -2.58 -0.23
CA PHE A 191 4.65 -3.91 -0.79
C PHE A 191 4.85 -3.83 -2.30
N GLN A 192 6.01 -4.30 -2.77
CA GLN A 192 6.44 -4.11 -4.15
C GLN A 192 5.68 -4.95 -5.17
N PRO A 193 5.36 -6.25 -4.98
CA PRO A 193 4.70 -7.04 -5.99
C PRO A 193 3.36 -6.46 -6.44
N GLY A 194 3.08 -6.52 -7.75
CA GLY A 194 1.76 -6.13 -8.22
C GLY A 194 1.69 -5.36 -9.53
N HIS A 195 2.65 -5.56 -10.45
CA HIS A 195 2.56 -4.95 -11.77
C HIS A 195 1.32 -5.48 -12.52
N GLU A 196 0.59 -4.59 -13.19
CA GLU A 196 -0.69 -4.88 -13.84
C GLU A 196 -0.60 -5.92 -14.97
N SER A 197 0.57 -6.07 -15.58
CA SER A 197 0.80 -7.04 -16.66
C SER A 197 0.94 -8.48 -16.18
N TYR A 198 0.93 -8.73 -14.85
CA TYR A 198 1.11 -10.06 -14.28
C TYR A 198 -0.01 -10.42 -13.31
N PRO A 199 -0.35 -11.73 -13.16
CA PRO A 199 -1.47 -12.16 -12.32
C PRO A 199 -1.12 -12.19 -10.82
N THR A 200 -0.35 -11.22 -10.34
CA THR A 200 0.23 -11.16 -9.00
C THR A 200 -0.83 -11.22 -7.91
N TYR A 201 -1.96 -10.51 -8.08
CA TYR A 201 -3.06 -10.52 -7.09
C TYR A 201 -3.91 -11.79 -7.11
N HIS A 202 -3.61 -12.77 -7.99
CA HIS A 202 -4.17 -14.14 -7.94
C HIS A 202 -3.29 -15.09 -7.10
N ASN A 203 -2.03 -14.71 -6.77
CA ASN A 203 -1.14 -15.50 -5.92
C ASN A 203 -1.63 -15.49 -4.48
N LYS A 204 -1.70 -16.68 -3.84
CA LYS A 204 -2.25 -16.84 -2.49
C LYS A 204 -1.36 -16.26 -1.40
N ASP A 205 -0.04 -16.30 -1.57
CA ASP A 205 0.89 -15.73 -0.60
C ASP A 205 0.79 -14.19 -0.62
N VAL A 206 0.68 -13.58 -1.81
CA VAL A 206 0.39 -12.14 -1.96
C VAL A 206 -0.94 -11.76 -1.31
N GLN A 207 -2.00 -12.54 -1.51
CA GLN A 207 -3.29 -12.34 -0.86
C GLN A 207 -3.18 -12.44 0.67
N THR A 208 -2.39 -13.39 1.17
CA THR A 208 -2.12 -13.55 2.61
C THR A 208 -1.39 -12.33 3.17
N VAL A 209 -0.36 -11.84 2.48
CA VAL A 209 0.37 -10.62 2.88
C VAL A 209 -0.59 -9.44 2.99
N ILE A 210 -1.44 -9.22 1.98
CA ILE A 210 -2.37 -8.08 1.97
C ILE A 210 -3.41 -8.19 3.10
N LYS A 211 -3.99 -9.38 3.34
CA LYS A 211 -4.93 -9.60 4.45
C LYS A 211 -4.28 -9.32 5.81
N ASN A 212 -3.10 -9.86 6.04
CA ASN A 212 -2.34 -9.63 7.27
C ASN A 212 -1.96 -8.15 7.44
N ALA A 213 -1.62 -7.47 6.34
CA ALA A 213 -1.29 -6.05 6.36
C ALA A 213 -2.50 -5.19 6.76
N ILE A 214 -3.71 -5.53 6.30
CA ILE A 214 -4.96 -4.87 6.73
C ILE A 214 -5.17 -5.04 8.23
N GLU A 215 -5.05 -6.26 8.75
CA GLU A 215 -5.19 -6.53 10.19
C GLU A 215 -4.16 -5.74 11.00
N TRP A 216 -2.90 -5.74 10.55
CA TRP A 216 -1.81 -5.02 11.22
C TRP A 216 -2.00 -3.49 11.17
N ALA A 217 -2.39 -2.96 10.01
CA ALA A 217 -2.55 -1.51 9.81
C ALA A 217 -3.80 -0.94 10.46
N ASN A 218 -4.80 -1.80 10.76
CA ASN A 218 -6.05 -1.37 11.39
C ASN A 218 -5.78 -0.57 12.67
N PRO A 219 -6.32 0.65 12.80
CA PRO A 219 -6.16 1.46 14.00
C PRO A 219 -7.00 0.92 15.15
N SER A 220 -6.47 1.01 16.37
CA SER A 220 -7.29 0.74 17.57
C SER A 220 -8.36 1.83 17.77
N TYR A 221 -8.03 3.06 17.38
CA TYR A 221 -8.93 4.22 17.29
C TYR A 221 -8.27 5.29 16.39
N ARG A 222 -9.06 6.21 15.88
CA ARG A 222 -8.56 7.37 15.15
C ARG A 222 -8.72 8.63 15.98
N ASN A 223 -7.73 9.50 15.90
CA ASN A 223 -7.79 10.80 16.54
C ASN A 223 -8.45 11.82 15.59
N ASP A 224 -9.11 12.83 16.14
CA ASP A 224 -9.67 13.91 15.34
C ASP A 224 -8.57 14.84 14.80
N ASP A 225 -7.45 14.96 15.53
CA ASP A 225 -6.30 15.75 15.12
C ASP A 225 -5.00 15.22 15.76
N ILE A 226 -3.85 15.73 15.28
CA ILE A 226 -2.56 15.48 15.91
C ILE A 226 -2.50 16.29 17.21
N LEU A 227 -2.01 15.66 18.29
CA LEU A 227 -1.79 16.34 19.55
C LEU A 227 -0.78 17.48 19.36
N ILE A 228 -1.27 18.71 19.49
CA ILE A 228 -0.43 19.91 19.56
C ILE A 228 -0.13 20.12 21.05
N GLY A 229 1.16 20.12 21.44
CA GLY A 229 1.57 20.20 22.83
C GLY A 229 0.88 21.32 23.60
N PRO A 230 -0.13 21.03 24.47
CA PRO A 230 -0.84 22.04 25.20
C PRO A 230 0.02 22.59 26.33
N HIS A 231 -0.25 23.83 26.75
CA HIS A 231 0.28 24.31 28.03
C HIS A 231 -0.29 23.46 29.19
N VAL A 232 0.59 22.90 29.97
CA VAL A 232 0.20 22.07 31.14
C VAL A 232 0.54 22.81 32.42
N LYS A 233 -0.43 22.98 33.32
CA LYS A 233 -0.21 23.55 34.65
C LYS A 233 0.67 22.62 35.48
N MET A 234 1.47 23.19 36.35
CA MET A 234 2.20 22.42 37.37
C MET A 234 1.21 21.76 38.34
N ILE A 235 1.61 20.62 38.92
CA ILE A 235 0.78 19.90 39.91
C ILE A 235 0.39 20.78 41.07
N SER A 236 1.27 21.73 41.45
CA SER A 236 1.04 22.72 42.52
C SER A 236 0.03 23.82 42.18
N GLU A 237 -0.44 23.89 40.92
CA GLU A 237 -1.39 24.88 40.42
C GLU A 237 -2.82 24.33 40.29
N ASN A 238 -3.05 23.08 40.71
CA ASN A 238 -4.36 22.38 40.68
C ASN A 238 -5.10 22.49 42.01
#